data_91f3d89dd684dd86808ceed54460fcd0
#
_entry.id   91f3d89dd684dd86808ceed54460fcd0
#
_cell.length_a   1.000
_cell.length_b   1.000
_cell.length_c   1.000
_cell.angle_alpha   90.00
_cell.angle_beta   90.00
_cell.angle_gamma   90.00
#
_symmetry.space_group_name_H-M   'P 1'
#
loop_
_entity.id
_entity.type
_entity.pdbx_description
1 polymer ?
#
loop_
_entity_poly.entity_id
_entity_poly.type
_entity_poly.pdbx_seq_one_letter_code
_entity_poly.pdbx_strand_id
1 'polypeptide(L)'
;MTYPWWSLLPFVAMLACIALLPIIPKTSHWWEKETSQLSVALLLGVPTTIWLFMKAGNGPLISTGVEYVQFIALLFALFVVSGGIHLAGDIKATPRNNTIFLAIGGLLASFIGTTGAAMLLIRPLLETNKERQHRVHTVLFTIFIVANCGGILTPLGDPPLFLGYLHGVPFTWTLTLWKEWLFTLGLLLLTYYSIDRVRYASEDTASIESDDRDVQPLRLHGKINLLFFAIIILSVAFAPSWDGEALAEGHFDSWVDLVPWREVIMFTVAGLSYKLSD
;
A
#
# COMPACT_ATOMS: atom_id res chain seq x y z
N MET A 1 21.24 6.08 -24.02
CA MET A 1 20.40 6.29 -25.22
C MET A 1 19.41 7.41 -24.93
N THR A 2 19.19 8.34 -25.85
CA THR A 2 18.16 9.38 -25.72
C THR A 2 16.87 8.89 -26.38
N TYR A 3 15.81 8.77 -25.59
CA TYR A 3 14.49 8.41 -26.10
C TYR A 3 13.78 9.67 -26.61
N PRO A 4 13.06 9.61 -27.73
CA PRO A 4 12.29 10.75 -28.24
C PRO A 4 11.12 11.06 -27.29
N TRP A 5 10.76 12.33 -27.18
CA TRP A 5 9.71 12.80 -26.26
C TRP A 5 8.34 12.11 -26.47
N TRP A 6 8.02 11.72 -27.70
CA TRP A 6 6.76 11.04 -28.01
C TRP A 6 6.67 9.61 -27.42
N SER A 7 7.79 9.01 -27.00
CA SER A 7 7.80 7.71 -26.31
C SER A 7 7.10 7.75 -24.94
N LEU A 8 6.88 8.95 -24.39
CA LEU A 8 6.09 9.16 -23.17
C LEU A 8 4.57 9.13 -23.41
N LEU A 9 4.12 9.28 -24.67
CA LEU A 9 2.70 9.38 -24.97
C LEU A 9 1.86 8.17 -24.52
N PRO A 10 2.31 6.91 -24.67
CA PRO A 10 1.55 5.77 -24.19
C PRO A 10 1.36 5.79 -22.66
N PHE A 11 2.37 6.22 -21.92
CA PHE A 11 2.29 6.37 -20.46
C PHE A 11 1.31 7.48 -20.07
N VAL A 12 1.42 8.66 -20.70
CA VAL A 12 0.50 9.78 -20.44
C VAL A 12 -0.94 9.41 -20.82
N ALA A 13 -1.13 8.69 -21.94
CA ALA A 13 -2.43 8.19 -22.34
C ALA A 13 -3.02 7.20 -21.33
N MET A 14 -2.20 6.28 -20.78
CA MET A 14 -2.63 5.37 -19.73
C MET A 14 -3.07 6.12 -18.47
N LEU A 15 -2.29 7.09 -18.01
CA LEU A 15 -2.67 7.92 -16.86
C LEU A 15 -3.97 8.70 -17.11
N ALA A 16 -4.13 9.25 -18.32
CA ALA A 16 -5.35 9.94 -18.70
C ALA A 16 -6.57 8.99 -18.73
N CYS A 17 -6.40 7.75 -19.21
CA CYS A 17 -7.45 6.73 -19.16
C CYS A 17 -7.86 6.39 -17.73
N ILE A 18 -6.88 6.17 -16.84
CA ILE A 18 -7.13 5.88 -15.42
C ILE A 18 -7.85 7.05 -14.73
N ALA A 19 -7.46 8.28 -15.03
CA ALA A 19 -8.03 9.46 -14.39
C ALA A 19 -9.40 9.87 -14.93
N LEU A 20 -9.60 9.79 -16.24
CA LEU A 20 -10.77 10.40 -16.89
C LEU A 20 -11.89 9.40 -17.17
N LEU A 21 -11.58 8.17 -17.60
CA LEU A 21 -12.61 7.20 -18.02
C LEU A 21 -13.60 6.82 -16.90
N PRO A 22 -13.19 6.65 -15.61
CA PRO A 22 -14.15 6.39 -14.54
C PRO A 22 -15.05 7.59 -14.21
N ILE A 23 -14.62 8.82 -14.50
CA ILE A 23 -15.36 10.05 -14.16
C ILE A 23 -16.40 10.39 -15.24
N ILE A 24 -16.12 10.06 -16.50
CA ILE A 24 -17.01 10.39 -17.62
C ILE A 24 -18.20 9.41 -17.62
N PRO A 25 -19.47 9.89 -17.50
CA PRO A 25 -20.64 9.00 -17.36
C PRO A 25 -20.84 8.01 -18.52
N LYS A 26 -20.36 8.33 -19.73
CA LYS A 26 -20.47 7.46 -20.92
C LYS A 26 -19.46 6.31 -20.91
N THR A 27 -18.33 6.46 -20.23
CA THR A 27 -17.23 5.49 -20.23
C THR A 27 -17.04 4.79 -18.89
N SER A 28 -17.59 5.34 -17.78
CA SER A 28 -17.42 4.78 -16.44
C SER A 28 -17.84 3.31 -16.37
N HIS A 29 -19.01 2.98 -16.87
CA HIS A 29 -19.55 1.61 -16.86
C HIS A 29 -18.73 0.63 -17.72
N TRP A 30 -18.12 1.10 -18.80
CA TRP A 30 -17.20 0.32 -19.63
C TRP A 30 -15.85 0.14 -18.92
N TRP A 31 -15.36 1.20 -18.26
CA TRP A 31 -14.09 1.19 -17.55
C TRP A 31 -14.10 0.33 -16.28
N GLU A 32 -15.26 0.15 -15.62
CA GLU A 32 -15.40 -0.74 -14.46
C GLU A 32 -15.09 -2.22 -14.76
N LYS A 33 -15.13 -2.61 -16.04
CA LYS A 33 -14.83 -3.98 -16.47
C LYS A 33 -13.32 -4.18 -16.57
N GLU A 34 -12.79 -5.19 -15.89
CA GLU A 34 -11.38 -5.57 -15.94
C GLU A 34 -10.89 -5.83 -17.38
N THR A 35 -11.75 -6.42 -18.22
CA THR A 35 -11.45 -6.66 -19.65
C THR A 35 -11.22 -5.38 -20.43
N SER A 36 -11.92 -4.29 -20.09
CA SER A 36 -11.75 -2.99 -20.74
C SER A 36 -10.43 -2.34 -20.33
N GLN A 37 -10.10 -2.41 -19.03
CA GLN A 37 -8.82 -1.93 -18.51
C GLN A 37 -7.65 -2.71 -19.13
N LEU A 38 -7.77 -4.04 -19.19
CA LEU A 38 -6.77 -4.91 -19.83
C LEU A 38 -6.62 -4.57 -21.33
N SER A 39 -7.71 -4.34 -22.05
CA SER A 39 -7.68 -3.98 -23.46
C SER A 39 -6.91 -2.68 -23.71
N VAL A 40 -7.13 -1.65 -22.89
CA VAL A 40 -6.38 -0.39 -22.96
C VAL A 40 -4.91 -0.61 -22.62
N ALA A 41 -4.63 -1.38 -21.57
CA ALA A 41 -3.27 -1.69 -21.17
C ALA A 41 -2.48 -2.42 -22.29
N LEU A 42 -3.10 -3.41 -22.93
CA LEU A 42 -2.49 -4.12 -24.04
C LEU A 42 -2.35 -3.23 -25.30
N LEU A 43 -3.34 -2.42 -25.61
CA LEU A 43 -3.31 -1.51 -26.77
C LEU A 43 -2.16 -0.50 -26.68
N LEU A 44 -1.87 0.01 -25.49
CA LEU A 44 -0.78 0.95 -25.25
C LEU A 44 0.55 0.25 -24.95
N GLY A 45 0.53 -0.84 -24.18
CA GLY A 45 1.72 -1.53 -23.73
C GLY A 45 2.40 -2.35 -24.83
N VAL A 46 1.64 -3.16 -25.60
CA VAL A 46 2.23 -4.04 -26.61
C VAL A 46 3.02 -3.29 -27.69
N PRO A 47 2.47 -2.23 -28.32
CA PRO A 47 3.24 -1.45 -29.29
C PRO A 47 4.48 -0.78 -28.68
N THR A 48 4.37 -0.32 -27.43
CA THR A 48 5.49 0.30 -26.72
C THR A 48 6.60 -0.72 -26.46
N THR A 49 6.24 -1.93 -26.02
CA THR A 49 7.17 -3.04 -25.79
C THR A 49 7.87 -3.44 -27.08
N ILE A 50 7.13 -3.61 -28.18
CA ILE A 50 7.72 -3.96 -29.49
C ILE A 50 8.67 -2.87 -29.94
N TRP A 51 8.28 -1.61 -29.82
CA TRP A 51 9.14 -0.48 -30.22
C TRP A 51 10.41 -0.42 -29.37
N LEU A 52 10.30 -0.62 -28.05
CA LEU A 52 11.44 -0.63 -27.13
C LEU A 52 12.39 -1.77 -27.46
N PHE A 53 11.87 -2.97 -27.73
CA PHE A 53 12.63 -4.12 -28.15
C PHE A 53 13.43 -3.84 -29.43
N MET A 54 12.80 -3.23 -30.45
CA MET A 54 13.47 -2.88 -31.70
C MET A 54 14.57 -1.82 -31.54
N LYS A 55 14.43 -0.94 -30.55
CA LYS A 55 15.37 0.19 -30.32
C LYS A 55 16.50 -0.16 -29.36
N ALA A 56 16.24 -0.89 -28.30
CA ALA A 56 17.18 -1.11 -27.20
C ALA A 56 17.48 -2.60 -26.94
N GLY A 57 16.86 -3.50 -27.70
CA GLY A 57 17.03 -4.95 -27.50
C GLY A 57 16.30 -5.49 -26.27
N ASN A 58 16.76 -6.65 -25.78
CA ASN A 58 16.12 -7.38 -24.68
C ASN A 58 16.42 -6.77 -23.30
N GLY A 59 17.55 -6.08 -23.13
CA GLY A 59 18.04 -5.64 -21.82
C GLY A 59 17.00 -4.88 -21.01
N PRO A 60 16.48 -3.73 -21.50
CA PRO A 60 15.47 -2.95 -20.77
C PRO A 60 14.18 -3.72 -20.48
N LEU A 61 13.79 -4.65 -21.34
CA LEU A 61 12.58 -5.46 -21.13
C LEU A 61 12.77 -6.48 -20.02
N ILE A 62 13.93 -7.14 -19.96
CA ILE A 62 14.26 -8.09 -18.89
C ILE A 62 14.36 -7.35 -17.56
N SER A 63 15.08 -6.23 -17.52
CA SER A 63 15.22 -5.40 -16.30
C SER A 63 13.87 -4.96 -15.76
N THR A 64 13.05 -4.32 -16.61
CA THR A 64 11.69 -3.90 -16.20
C THR A 64 10.79 -5.09 -15.81
N GLY A 65 10.93 -6.24 -16.49
CA GLY A 65 10.19 -7.45 -16.15
C GLY A 65 10.56 -7.99 -14.77
N VAL A 66 11.85 -7.98 -14.44
CA VAL A 66 12.35 -8.38 -13.10
C VAL A 66 11.82 -7.43 -12.03
N GLU A 67 11.94 -6.13 -12.23
CA GLU A 67 11.41 -5.13 -11.29
C GLU A 67 9.90 -5.29 -11.06
N TYR A 68 9.15 -5.57 -12.13
CA TYR A 68 7.72 -5.83 -12.03
C TYR A 68 7.40 -7.07 -11.20
N VAL A 69 8.13 -8.18 -11.41
CA VAL A 69 7.96 -9.40 -10.62
C VAL A 69 8.31 -9.15 -9.15
N GLN A 70 9.40 -8.44 -8.87
CA GLN A 70 9.81 -8.08 -7.52
C GLN A 70 8.75 -7.21 -6.82
N PHE A 71 8.21 -6.25 -7.54
CA PHE A 71 7.15 -5.38 -7.05
C PHE A 71 5.86 -6.17 -6.73
N ILE A 72 5.41 -7.03 -7.63
CA ILE A 72 4.23 -7.87 -7.41
C ILE A 72 4.45 -8.86 -6.26
N ALA A 73 5.63 -9.46 -6.16
CA ALA A 73 5.97 -10.37 -5.07
C ALA A 73 5.84 -9.69 -3.70
N LEU A 74 6.35 -8.45 -3.59
CA LEU A 74 6.20 -7.67 -2.37
C LEU A 74 4.73 -7.38 -2.05
N LEU A 75 3.99 -6.84 -3.01
CA LEU A 75 2.57 -6.50 -2.80
C LEU A 75 1.77 -7.74 -2.41
N PHE A 76 1.99 -8.86 -3.09
CA PHE A 76 1.34 -10.12 -2.78
C PHE A 76 1.65 -10.60 -1.36
N ALA A 77 2.94 -10.61 -0.98
CA ALA A 77 3.34 -11.04 0.36
C ALA A 77 2.75 -10.16 1.46
N LEU A 78 2.83 -8.83 1.31
CA LEU A 78 2.22 -7.89 2.25
C LEU A 78 0.70 -8.05 2.33
N PHE A 79 0.03 -8.26 1.19
CA PHE A 79 -1.42 -8.45 1.13
C PHE A 79 -1.86 -9.72 1.87
N VAL A 80 -1.19 -10.86 1.61
CA VAL A 80 -1.51 -12.14 2.26
C VAL A 80 -1.27 -12.08 3.77
N VAL A 81 -0.13 -11.54 4.18
CA VAL A 81 0.24 -11.45 5.61
C VAL A 81 -0.66 -10.46 6.34
N SER A 82 -1.03 -9.33 5.73
CA SER A 82 -1.99 -8.38 6.34
C SER A 82 -3.38 -8.96 6.46
N GLY A 83 -3.81 -9.73 5.45
CA GLY A 83 -5.10 -10.43 5.47
C GLY A 83 -5.23 -11.46 6.61
N GLY A 84 -4.12 -11.98 7.11
CA GLY A 84 -4.07 -12.89 8.26
C GLY A 84 -4.13 -12.21 9.63
N ILE A 85 -4.18 -10.86 9.69
CA ILE A 85 -4.31 -10.11 10.95
C ILE A 85 -5.72 -9.53 11.04
N HIS A 86 -6.38 -9.79 12.16
CA HIS A 86 -7.69 -9.24 12.46
C HIS A 86 -7.69 -8.53 13.81
N LEU A 87 -8.10 -7.28 13.81
CA LEU A 87 -8.36 -6.52 15.01
C LEU A 87 -9.88 -6.55 15.26
N ALA A 88 -10.29 -7.27 16.30
CA ALA A 88 -11.68 -7.35 16.74
C ALA A 88 -11.85 -6.53 18.03
N GLY A 89 -13.08 -6.13 18.30
CA GLY A 89 -13.43 -5.34 19.48
C GLY A 89 -13.96 -3.96 19.09
N ASP A 90 -14.42 -3.26 20.10
CA ASP A 90 -15.06 -1.98 19.98
C ASP A 90 -14.57 -1.07 21.11
N ILE A 91 -14.15 0.13 20.78
CA ILE A 91 -13.72 1.14 21.74
C ILE A 91 -14.68 2.33 21.69
N LYS A 92 -14.77 3.10 22.75
CA LYS A 92 -15.59 4.31 22.75
C LYS A 92 -15.20 5.24 21.58
N ALA A 93 -16.19 5.62 20.77
CA ALA A 93 -16.04 6.48 19.59
C ALA A 93 -15.79 7.96 19.95
N THR A 94 -14.89 8.22 20.88
CA THR A 94 -14.53 9.59 21.27
C THR A 94 -13.52 10.20 20.27
N PRO A 95 -13.51 11.54 20.10
CA PRO A 95 -12.54 12.20 19.23
C PRO A 95 -11.08 11.86 19.56
N ARG A 96 -10.78 11.71 20.84
CA ARG A 96 -9.45 11.32 21.30
C ARG A 96 -9.08 9.91 20.86
N ASN A 97 -9.99 8.94 21.09
CA ASN A 97 -9.74 7.53 20.75
C ASN A 97 -9.61 7.34 19.24
N ASN A 98 -10.50 7.93 18.46
CA ASN A 98 -10.42 7.89 17.00
C ASN A 98 -9.12 8.53 16.49
N THR A 99 -8.68 9.64 17.05
CA THR A 99 -7.42 10.29 16.67
C THR A 99 -6.21 9.41 16.98
N ILE A 100 -6.17 8.78 18.16
CA ILE A 100 -5.10 7.85 18.54
C ILE A 100 -5.11 6.64 17.59
N PHE A 101 -6.29 6.12 17.27
CA PHE A 101 -6.45 4.99 16.36
C PHE A 101 -5.90 5.31 14.96
N LEU A 102 -6.23 6.48 14.41
CA LEU A 102 -5.68 6.97 13.16
C LEU A 102 -4.17 7.23 13.21
N ALA A 103 -3.65 7.75 14.33
CA ALA A 103 -2.22 7.96 14.51
C ALA A 103 -1.43 6.65 14.49
N ILE A 104 -1.93 5.62 15.21
CA ILE A 104 -1.36 4.28 15.20
C ILE A 104 -1.42 3.70 13.78
N GLY A 105 -2.56 3.88 13.09
CA GLY A 105 -2.72 3.43 11.72
C GLY A 105 -1.73 4.07 10.74
N GLY A 106 -1.54 5.38 10.85
CA GLY A 106 -0.56 6.10 10.04
C GLY A 106 0.89 5.64 10.28
N LEU A 107 1.23 5.31 11.52
CA LEU A 107 2.54 4.74 11.84
C LEU A 107 2.68 3.33 11.27
N LEU A 108 1.69 2.46 11.48
CA LEU A 108 1.70 1.09 10.98
C LEU A 108 1.78 1.04 9.45
N ALA A 109 1.14 1.97 8.75
CA ALA A 109 1.15 2.05 7.29
C ALA A 109 2.57 2.09 6.70
N SER A 110 3.52 2.72 7.39
CA SER A 110 4.92 2.75 6.96
C SER A 110 5.61 1.38 6.99
N PHE A 111 5.13 0.42 7.79
CA PHE A 111 5.78 -0.88 7.98
C PHE A 111 5.06 -2.03 7.31
N ILE A 112 3.72 -2.02 7.34
CA ILE A 112 2.89 -3.10 6.79
C ILE A 112 2.23 -2.72 5.45
N GLY A 113 2.63 -1.57 4.90
CA GLY A 113 2.02 -0.98 3.72
C GLY A 113 0.71 -0.27 4.01
N THR A 114 0.44 0.78 3.23
CA THR A 114 -0.80 1.57 3.36
C THR A 114 -2.05 0.73 3.18
N THR A 115 -2.06 -0.17 2.19
CA THR A 115 -3.17 -1.10 1.95
C THR A 115 -3.39 -2.04 3.13
N GLY A 116 -2.32 -2.66 3.64
CA GLY A 116 -2.37 -3.57 4.78
C GLY A 116 -2.90 -2.89 6.04
N ALA A 117 -2.38 -1.70 6.36
CA ALA A 117 -2.84 -0.92 7.51
C ALA A 117 -4.30 -0.48 7.37
N ALA A 118 -4.71 -0.04 6.17
CA ALA A 118 -6.09 0.35 5.92
C ALA A 118 -7.05 -0.84 6.08
N MET A 119 -6.72 -2.01 5.52
CA MET A 119 -7.54 -3.23 5.66
C MET A 119 -7.66 -3.70 7.11
N LEU A 120 -6.57 -3.63 7.87
CA LEU A 120 -6.55 -3.99 9.28
C LEU A 120 -7.46 -3.08 10.12
N LEU A 121 -7.46 -1.79 9.84
CA LEU A 121 -8.05 -0.77 10.72
C LEU A 121 -9.45 -0.33 10.33
N ILE A 122 -9.84 -0.44 9.05
CA ILE A 122 -11.12 0.10 8.58
C ILE A 122 -12.33 -0.58 9.24
N ARG A 123 -12.29 -1.91 9.41
CA ARG A 123 -13.40 -2.65 10.03
C ARG A 123 -13.62 -2.26 11.49
N PRO A 124 -12.60 -2.36 12.39
CA PRO A 124 -12.79 -1.92 13.78
C PRO A 124 -13.11 -0.44 13.89
N LEU A 125 -12.60 0.41 13.00
CA LEU A 125 -12.93 1.83 13.01
C LEU A 125 -14.41 2.08 12.64
N LEU A 126 -14.93 1.36 11.66
CA LEU A 126 -16.36 1.44 11.29
C LEU A 126 -17.25 0.87 12.38
N GLU A 127 -16.84 -0.22 13.04
CA GLU A 127 -17.55 -0.81 14.17
C GLU A 127 -17.59 0.15 15.36
N THR A 128 -16.44 0.69 15.76
CA THR A 128 -16.31 1.70 16.82
C THR A 128 -17.20 2.94 16.58
N ASN A 129 -17.44 3.31 15.34
CA ASN A 129 -18.23 4.49 15.02
C ASN A 129 -19.63 4.17 14.49
N LYS A 130 -20.14 2.94 14.69
CA LYS A 130 -21.43 2.51 14.09
C LYS A 130 -22.64 3.28 14.64
N GLU A 131 -22.60 3.66 15.91
CA GLU A 131 -23.67 4.40 16.58
C GLU A 131 -23.67 5.89 16.25
N ARG A 132 -22.53 6.43 15.74
CA ARG A 132 -22.39 7.84 15.40
C ARG A 132 -23.13 8.19 14.10
N GLN A 133 -23.86 9.29 14.11
CA GLN A 133 -24.52 9.82 12.92
C GLN A 133 -23.50 10.49 11.98
N HIS A 134 -22.50 11.18 12.53
CA HIS A 134 -21.49 11.93 11.79
C HIS A 134 -20.16 11.19 11.75
N ARG A 135 -20.01 10.21 10.84
CA ARG A 135 -18.81 9.35 10.73
C ARG A 135 -18.07 9.45 9.39
N VAL A 136 -18.63 10.14 8.40
CA VAL A 136 -18.03 10.21 7.05
C VAL A 136 -16.62 10.80 7.06
N HIS A 137 -16.39 11.85 7.86
CA HIS A 137 -15.07 12.47 8.00
C HIS A 137 -14.02 11.50 8.57
N THR A 138 -14.41 10.58 9.47
CA THR A 138 -13.50 9.56 10.01
C THR A 138 -12.98 8.65 8.92
N VAL A 139 -13.84 8.21 7.99
CA VAL A 139 -13.43 7.40 6.83
C VAL A 139 -12.52 8.20 5.89
N LEU A 140 -12.86 9.46 5.60
CA LEU A 140 -12.03 10.33 4.75
C LEU A 140 -10.63 10.53 5.33
N PHE A 141 -10.54 10.80 6.63
CA PHE A 141 -9.23 10.95 7.28
C PHE A 141 -8.46 9.64 7.42
N THR A 142 -9.13 8.48 7.48
CA THR A 142 -8.46 7.18 7.36
C THR A 142 -7.77 7.04 6.00
N ILE A 143 -8.42 7.49 4.93
CA ILE A 143 -7.80 7.49 3.59
C ILE A 143 -6.59 8.43 3.57
N PHE A 144 -6.72 9.66 4.08
CA PHE A 144 -5.60 10.61 4.06
C PHE A 144 -4.43 10.19 4.94
N ILE A 145 -4.71 9.72 6.16
CA ILE A 145 -3.68 9.41 7.16
C ILE A 145 -3.10 8.01 6.95
N VAL A 146 -3.96 6.99 6.86
CA VAL A 146 -3.52 5.59 6.85
C VAL A 146 -3.24 5.10 5.43
N ALA A 147 -4.19 5.29 4.52
CA ALA A 147 -4.08 4.75 3.17
C ALA A 147 -3.18 5.59 2.24
N ASN A 148 -2.73 6.77 2.67
CA ASN A 148 -1.91 7.67 1.86
C ASN A 148 -0.67 8.15 2.62
N CYS A 149 -0.77 9.22 3.43
CA CYS A 149 0.41 9.89 4.02
C CYS A 149 1.18 9.03 5.03
N GLY A 150 0.56 8.02 5.62
CA GLY A 150 1.19 7.16 6.63
C GLY A 150 2.37 6.33 6.12
N GLY A 151 2.38 5.98 4.83
CA GLY A 151 3.31 5.01 4.24
C GLY A 151 4.73 5.52 3.93
N ILE A 152 5.12 6.73 4.30
CA ILE A 152 6.34 7.37 3.77
C ILE A 152 7.64 6.89 4.43
N LEU A 153 7.62 6.38 5.67
CA LEU A 153 8.86 6.14 6.42
C LEU A 153 9.65 4.91 5.97
N THR A 154 9.07 3.98 5.23
CA THR A 154 9.83 2.87 4.65
C THR A 154 9.44 2.64 3.19
N PRO A 155 10.32 2.03 2.37
CA PRO A 155 9.98 1.65 1.01
C PRO A 155 8.81 0.67 0.90
N LEU A 156 8.48 -0.04 1.97
CA LEU A 156 7.36 -0.99 2.02
C LEU A 156 6.01 -0.30 2.19
N GLY A 157 6.02 0.93 2.68
CA GLY A 157 4.81 1.67 2.99
C GLY A 157 4.02 2.07 1.75
N ASP A 158 4.72 2.44 0.67
CA ASP A 158 4.07 2.94 -0.53
C ASP A 158 4.77 2.44 -1.81
N PRO A 159 4.03 1.95 -2.82
CA PRO A 159 4.57 1.39 -4.07
C PRO A 159 5.61 2.25 -4.78
N PRO A 160 5.45 3.58 -4.96
CA PRO A 160 6.48 4.40 -5.59
C PRO A 160 7.81 4.44 -4.83
N LEU A 161 7.78 4.34 -3.50
CA LEU A 161 9.00 4.31 -2.69
C LEU A 161 9.75 2.99 -2.87
N PHE A 162 9.03 1.89 -3.01
CA PHE A 162 9.64 0.59 -3.31
C PHE A 162 10.29 0.57 -4.69
N LEU A 163 9.64 1.15 -5.71
CA LEU A 163 10.25 1.31 -7.02
C LEU A 163 11.52 2.15 -6.95
N GLY A 164 11.52 3.25 -6.17
CA GLY A 164 12.73 4.02 -5.90
C GLY A 164 13.85 3.19 -5.27
N TYR A 165 13.49 2.31 -4.33
CA TYR A 165 14.44 1.37 -3.73
C TYR A 165 15.01 0.39 -4.77
N LEU A 166 14.20 -0.17 -5.66
CA LEU A 166 14.68 -1.04 -6.75
C LEU A 166 15.63 -0.30 -7.70
N HIS A 167 15.47 1.01 -7.88
CA HIS A 167 16.36 1.87 -8.66
C HIS A 167 17.55 2.42 -7.86
N GLY A 168 17.93 1.77 -6.77
CA GLY A 168 19.17 2.08 -6.02
C GLY A 168 19.05 3.15 -4.93
N VAL A 169 17.85 3.64 -4.61
CA VAL A 169 17.66 4.48 -3.43
C VAL A 169 17.85 3.64 -2.16
N PRO A 170 18.74 4.00 -1.22
CA PRO A 170 18.95 3.22 -0.01
C PRO A 170 17.66 3.01 0.79
N PHE A 171 17.45 1.81 1.33
CA PHE A 171 16.27 1.46 2.14
C PHE A 171 16.03 2.48 3.28
N THR A 172 17.11 2.93 3.93
CA THR A 172 17.05 3.86 5.06
C THR A 172 16.83 5.31 4.65
N TRP A 173 16.90 5.63 3.35
CA TRP A 173 16.72 7.01 2.89
C TRP A 173 15.36 7.58 3.27
N THR A 174 14.30 6.79 3.15
CA THR A 174 12.94 7.20 3.49
C THR A 174 12.78 7.57 4.96
N LEU A 175 13.57 6.98 5.85
CA LEU A 175 13.58 7.34 7.28
C LEU A 175 14.03 8.79 7.51
N THR A 176 14.80 9.38 6.59
CA THR A 176 15.21 10.80 6.70
C THR A 176 14.02 11.76 6.57
N LEU A 177 12.91 11.30 5.97
CA LEU A 177 11.66 12.07 5.78
C LEU A 177 10.78 12.10 7.04
N TRP A 178 11.27 11.64 8.20
CA TRP A 178 10.48 11.57 9.42
C TRP A 178 9.91 12.93 9.87
N LYS A 179 10.61 14.03 9.57
CA LYS A 179 10.14 15.39 9.92
C LYS A 179 8.96 15.82 9.09
N GLU A 180 9.02 15.62 7.79
CA GLU A 180 7.98 15.90 6.82
C GLU A 180 6.75 15.03 7.09
N TRP A 181 6.98 13.75 7.37
CA TRP A 181 5.95 12.79 7.78
C TRP A 181 5.27 13.24 9.07
N LEU A 182 6.03 13.55 10.11
CA LEU A 182 5.49 13.97 11.40
C LEU A 182 4.69 15.27 11.28
N PHE A 183 5.19 16.22 10.49
CA PHE A 183 4.50 17.47 10.23
C PHE A 183 3.16 17.25 9.52
N THR A 184 3.17 16.48 8.45
CA THR A 184 1.98 16.20 7.64
C THR A 184 0.95 15.39 8.42
N LEU A 185 1.37 14.31 9.07
CA LEU A 185 0.48 13.51 9.91
C LEU A 185 -0.05 14.30 11.10
N GLY A 186 0.81 15.06 11.76
CA GLY A 186 0.43 15.91 12.89
C GLY A 186 -0.63 16.93 12.50
N LEU A 187 -0.47 17.58 11.34
CA LEU A 187 -1.44 18.53 10.82
C LEU A 187 -2.79 17.86 10.48
N LEU A 188 -2.74 16.69 9.81
CA LEU A 188 -3.94 15.92 9.50
C LEU A 188 -4.67 15.44 10.75
N LEU A 189 -3.94 14.91 11.74
CA LEU A 189 -4.52 14.44 13.01
C LEU A 189 -5.12 15.58 13.81
N LEU A 190 -4.47 16.75 13.86
CA LEU A 190 -4.99 17.94 14.52
C LEU A 190 -6.27 18.44 13.83
N THR A 191 -6.27 18.46 12.50
CA THR A 191 -7.43 18.84 11.70
C THR A 191 -8.59 17.87 11.96
N TYR A 192 -8.31 16.56 11.90
CA TYR A 192 -9.28 15.52 12.19
C TYR A 192 -9.89 15.70 13.59
N TYR A 193 -9.03 15.80 14.61
CA TYR A 193 -9.48 15.97 16.00
C TYR A 193 -10.38 17.18 16.17
N SER A 194 -10.04 18.31 15.54
CA SER A 194 -10.83 19.54 15.60
C SER A 194 -12.21 19.36 14.97
N ILE A 195 -12.28 18.74 13.80
CA ILE A 195 -13.53 18.43 13.11
C ILE A 195 -14.35 17.42 13.91
N ASP A 196 -13.72 16.32 14.34
CA ASP A 196 -14.41 15.25 15.05
C ASP A 196 -14.96 15.72 16.40
N ARG A 197 -14.24 16.60 17.10
CA ARG A 197 -14.72 17.21 18.35
C ARG A 197 -16.00 18.02 18.16
N VAL A 198 -16.07 18.79 17.07
CA VAL A 198 -17.28 19.59 16.76
C VAL A 198 -18.45 18.67 16.40
N ARG A 199 -18.20 17.62 15.61
CA ARG A 199 -19.21 16.65 15.22
C ARG A 199 -19.69 15.80 16.38
N TYR A 200 -18.78 15.39 17.27
CA TYR A 200 -19.11 14.63 18.48
C TYR A 200 -20.01 15.45 19.43
N ALA A 201 -19.78 16.75 19.57
CA ALA A 201 -20.61 17.61 20.38
C ALA A 201 -22.05 17.79 19.84
N SER A 202 -22.29 17.46 18.58
CA SER A 202 -23.60 17.49 17.93
C SER A 202 -24.29 16.12 17.83
N GLU A 203 -23.69 15.06 18.40
CA GLU A 203 -24.29 13.73 18.44
C GLU A 203 -25.41 13.68 19.48
N ASP A 204 -26.41 12.81 19.23
CA ASP A 204 -27.49 12.55 20.15
C ASP A 204 -26.98 11.84 21.42
N THR A 205 -27.53 12.22 22.57
CA THR A 205 -27.21 11.58 23.87
C THR A 205 -27.47 10.07 23.84
N ALA A 206 -28.52 9.62 23.15
CA ALA A 206 -28.85 8.22 23.00
C ALA A 206 -27.77 7.43 22.22
N SER A 207 -27.16 8.03 21.18
CA SER A 207 -26.08 7.44 20.42
C SER A 207 -24.82 7.27 21.27
N ILE A 208 -24.50 8.29 22.10
CA ILE A 208 -23.35 8.26 23.01
C ILE A 208 -23.54 7.22 24.13
N GLU A 209 -24.75 7.12 24.70
CA GLU A 209 -25.05 6.12 25.72
C GLU A 209 -25.04 4.69 25.16
N SER A 210 -25.43 4.50 23.90
CA SER A 210 -25.36 3.21 23.22
C SER A 210 -23.90 2.80 23.03
N ASP A 211 -23.06 3.68 22.51
CA ASP A 211 -21.62 3.48 22.36
C ASP A 211 -20.94 3.11 23.71
N ASP A 212 -21.35 3.73 24.80
CA ASP A 212 -20.81 3.45 26.13
C ASP A 212 -21.15 2.05 26.68
N ARG A 213 -22.25 1.45 26.22
CA ARG A 213 -22.73 0.13 26.68
C ARG A 213 -22.11 -1.04 25.90
N ASP A 214 -21.79 -0.82 24.62
CA ASP A 214 -21.36 -1.90 23.71
C ASP A 214 -19.85 -2.05 23.60
N VAL A 215 -19.05 -1.38 24.44
CA VAL A 215 -17.58 -1.45 24.42
C VAL A 215 -17.09 -2.87 24.64
N GLN A 216 -16.29 -3.36 23.68
CA GLN A 216 -15.64 -4.66 23.76
C GLN A 216 -14.12 -4.48 23.68
N PRO A 217 -13.34 -5.19 24.53
CA PRO A 217 -11.89 -5.03 24.52
C PRO A 217 -11.30 -5.42 23.17
N LEU A 218 -10.37 -4.60 22.68
CA LEU A 218 -9.65 -4.90 21.45
C LEU A 218 -8.86 -6.20 21.57
N ARG A 219 -9.04 -7.09 20.60
CA ARG A 219 -8.34 -8.38 20.51
C ARG A 219 -7.68 -8.49 19.16
N LEU A 220 -6.37 -8.70 19.17
CA LEU A 220 -5.59 -8.94 17.96
C LEU A 220 -5.50 -10.45 17.71
N HIS A 221 -6.08 -10.89 16.60
CA HIS A 221 -5.97 -12.25 16.07
C HIS A 221 -4.88 -12.30 15.00
N GLY A 222 -4.32 -13.50 14.78
CA GLY A 222 -3.28 -13.68 13.77
C GLY A 222 -1.93 -13.07 14.16
N LYS A 223 -1.57 -13.03 15.45
CA LYS A 223 -0.31 -12.42 15.94
C LYS A 223 0.95 -12.96 15.27
N ILE A 224 0.92 -14.19 14.76
CA ILE A 224 2.05 -14.80 14.03
C ILE A 224 2.41 -13.97 12.80
N ASN A 225 1.45 -13.30 12.19
CA ASN A 225 1.67 -12.47 11.02
C ASN A 225 2.50 -11.21 11.31
N LEU A 226 2.56 -10.75 12.57
CA LEU A 226 3.50 -9.69 12.95
C LEU A 226 4.96 -10.15 12.82
N LEU A 227 5.25 -11.42 13.15
CA LEU A 227 6.55 -12.02 12.89
C LEU A 227 6.82 -12.13 11.40
N PHE A 228 5.83 -12.53 10.60
CA PHE A 228 5.95 -12.62 9.15
C PHE A 228 6.21 -11.26 8.51
N PHE A 229 5.58 -10.19 8.99
CA PHE A 229 5.94 -8.84 8.56
C PHE A 229 7.40 -8.49 8.88
N ALA A 230 7.87 -8.80 10.07
CA ALA A 230 9.27 -8.55 10.41
C ALA A 230 10.23 -9.31 9.47
N ILE A 231 9.90 -10.56 9.11
CA ILE A 231 10.70 -11.34 8.16
C ILE A 231 10.67 -10.70 6.76
N ILE A 232 9.52 -10.23 6.28
CA ILE A 232 9.41 -9.51 5.00
C ILE A 232 10.27 -8.24 5.03
N ILE A 233 10.16 -7.41 6.07
CA ILE A 233 10.95 -6.19 6.22
C ILE A 233 12.45 -6.50 6.16
N LEU A 234 12.89 -7.49 6.93
CA LEU A 234 14.30 -7.90 6.97
C LEU A 234 14.75 -8.49 5.63
N SER A 235 13.91 -9.26 4.95
CA SER A 235 14.25 -9.82 3.64
C SER A 235 14.42 -8.73 2.59
N VAL A 236 13.55 -7.70 2.58
CA VAL A 236 13.68 -6.57 1.66
C VAL A 236 14.90 -5.73 1.96
N ALA A 237 15.25 -5.53 3.24
CA ALA A 237 16.38 -4.71 3.63
C ALA A 237 17.74 -5.38 3.40
N PHE A 238 17.82 -6.71 3.48
CA PHE A 238 19.11 -7.42 3.59
C PHE A 238 19.26 -8.62 2.64
N ALA A 239 18.18 -9.22 2.12
CA ALA A 239 18.31 -10.37 1.25
C ALA A 239 18.60 -9.95 -0.19
N PRO A 240 19.54 -10.64 -0.88
CA PRO A 240 19.81 -10.40 -2.29
C PRO A 240 18.60 -10.78 -3.15
N SER A 241 18.47 -10.10 -4.28
CA SER A 241 17.47 -10.38 -5.30
C SER A 241 18.12 -10.29 -6.67
N TRP A 242 17.40 -10.69 -7.71
CA TRP A 242 17.89 -10.55 -9.06
C TRP A 242 18.20 -9.09 -9.40
N ASP A 243 19.38 -8.89 -9.98
CA ASP A 243 19.69 -7.66 -10.71
C ASP A 243 19.22 -7.85 -12.17
N GLY A 244 18.31 -6.99 -12.59
CA GLY A 244 17.73 -7.05 -13.93
C GLY A 244 18.77 -6.82 -15.04
N GLU A 245 19.79 -6.00 -14.80
CA GLU A 245 20.87 -5.72 -15.74
C GLU A 245 21.80 -6.95 -15.84
N ALA A 246 22.23 -7.50 -14.72
CA ALA A 246 23.06 -8.71 -14.67
C ALA A 246 22.36 -9.92 -15.34
N LEU A 247 21.04 -10.03 -15.13
CA LEU A 247 20.23 -11.08 -15.78
C LEU A 247 20.15 -10.89 -17.30
N ALA A 248 20.04 -9.65 -17.76
CA ALA A 248 19.98 -9.30 -19.18
C ALA A 248 21.31 -9.56 -19.91
N GLU A 249 22.42 -9.36 -19.21
CA GLU A 249 23.77 -9.58 -19.72
C GLU A 249 24.26 -11.03 -19.54
N GLY A 250 23.58 -11.81 -18.71
CA GLY A 250 23.96 -13.20 -18.40
C GLY A 250 25.21 -13.30 -17.53
N HIS A 251 25.57 -12.24 -16.82
CA HIS A 251 26.72 -12.18 -15.93
C HIS A 251 26.28 -12.37 -14.48
N PHE A 252 26.76 -13.45 -13.88
CA PHE A 252 26.54 -13.75 -12.45
C PHE A 252 27.90 -14.01 -11.79
N ASP A 253 28.21 -13.24 -10.77
CA ASP A 253 29.46 -13.37 -10.03
C ASP A 253 29.46 -14.58 -9.08
N SER A 254 28.26 -14.99 -8.65
CA SER A 254 28.07 -16.07 -7.68
C SER A 254 26.79 -16.86 -7.97
N TRP A 255 26.76 -18.13 -7.52
CA TRP A 255 25.52 -18.94 -7.53
C TRP A 255 24.42 -18.35 -6.66
N VAL A 256 24.77 -17.50 -5.65
CA VAL A 256 23.81 -16.80 -4.79
C VAL A 256 22.99 -15.79 -5.59
N ASP A 257 23.57 -15.18 -6.63
CA ASP A 257 22.93 -14.17 -7.47
C ASP A 257 21.93 -14.79 -8.47
N LEU A 258 22.02 -16.13 -8.67
CA LEU A 258 21.07 -16.88 -9.50
C LEU A 258 19.71 -17.08 -8.82
N VAL A 259 19.63 -16.95 -7.50
CA VAL A 259 18.40 -17.21 -6.74
C VAL A 259 17.85 -15.89 -6.18
N PRO A 260 16.61 -15.55 -6.48
CA PRO A 260 15.96 -14.35 -5.92
C PRO A 260 15.55 -14.62 -4.46
N TRP A 261 16.52 -14.65 -3.55
CA TRP A 261 16.29 -15.03 -2.14
C TRP A 261 15.22 -14.20 -1.48
N ARG A 262 15.18 -12.91 -1.76
CA ARG A 262 14.17 -11.99 -1.22
C ARG A 262 12.76 -12.45 -1.59
N GLU A 263 12.51 -12.74 -2.86
CA GLU A 263 11.21 -13.18 -3.37
C GLU A 263 10.85 -14.58 -2.86
N VAL A 264 11.82 -15.49 -2.80
CA VAL A 264 11.64 -16.84 -2.22
C VAL A 264 11.22 -16.76 -0.77
N ILE A 265 11.86 -15.91 0.03
CA ILE A 265 11.47 -15.67 1.44
C ILE A 265 10.06 -15.11 1.51
N MET A 266 9.75 -14.08 0.71
CA MET A 266 8.44 -13.43 0.70
C MET A 266 7.31 -14.41 0.34
N PHE A 267 7.48 -15.22 -0.70
CA PHE A 267 6.47 -16.23 -1.08
C PHE A 267 6.35 -17.36 -0.06
N THR A 268 7.45 -17.78 0.55
CA THR A 268 7.43 -18.78 1.63
C THR A 268 6.66 -18.27 2.83
N VAL A 269 6.93 -17.05 3.25
CA VAL A 269 6.25 -16.40 4.37
C VAL A 269 4.76 -16.19 4.07
N ALA A 270 4.41 -15.75 2.85
CA ALA A 270 3.02 -15.64 2.42
C ALA A 270 2.29 -17.00 2.45
N GLY A 271 2.93 -18.07 1.98
CA GLY A 271 2.38 -19.42 2.04
C GLY A 271 2.20 -19.95 3.46
N LEU A 272 3.14 -19.64 4.36
CA LEU A 272 3.03 -19.98 5.78
C LEU A 272 1.93 -19.17 6.45
N SER A 273 1.84 -17.87 6.17
CA SER A 273 0.77 -17.01 6.65
C SER A 273 -0.59 -17.55 6.26
N TYR A 274 -0.78 -17.89 4.97
CA TYR A 274 -2.04 -18.44 4.48
C TYR A 274 -2.45 -19.75 5.16
N LYS A 275 -1.48 -20.60 5.55
CA LYS A 275 -1.73 -21.88 6.23
C LYS A 275 -1.92 -21.77 7.74
N LEU A 276 -1.31 -20.77 8.37
CA LEU A 276 -1.25 -20.63 9.83
C LEU A 276 -2.18 -19.52 10.37
N SER A 277 -2.77 -18.73 9.47
CA SER A 277 -3.80 -17.76 9.84
C SER A 277 -5.15 -18.48 9.86
N ASP A 278 -5.81 -18.41 11.00
CA ASP A 278 -7.17 -18.97 11.22
C ASP A 278 -8.24 -18.15 10.48
#